data_62d758edcdc706bc229051e1159d0d0d
#
_entry.id   62d758edcdc706bc229051e1159d0d0d
#
_cell.length_a   1.000
_cell.length_b   1.000
_cell.length_c   1.000
_cell.angle_alpha   90.00
_cell.angle_beta   90.00
_cell.angle_gamma   90.00
#
_symmetry.space_group_name_H-M   'P 1'
#
loop_
_entity.id
_entity.type
_entity.pdbx_description
1 polymer ?
#
loop_
_entity_poly.entity_id
_entity_poly.type
_entity_poly.pdbx_seq_one_letter_code
_entity_poly.pdbx_strand_id
1 'polypeptide(L)'
;VKTLVSDSYLKKRMSDYDPSKAGNSKDVKEGYIQEGEETTHFDVLDKDGNAVSVTTTLNGAFGCGIVVAGAGFLLNNEMDDFSVKPGVPNMFGAVGQEANAIAPGKRMLSSMTPAIVLNNNKPWIVVGTPGGTTIPTSVYTTIVDIIDFKLTPEQAVNYPKFHQQWLPDVIYVEENFNPTVITQLEAMDYKIEKRSSIGRTEVIMDNGNMITAVADKRGDDGASGY
;
A
#
# COMPACT_ATOMS: atom_id res chain seq x y z
N VAL A 1 12.22 -4.98 -14.17
CA VAL A 1 11.54 -5.93 -13.26
C VAL A 1 12.42 -7.15 -12.98
N LYS A 2 12.84 -7.98 -13.99
CA LYS A 2 13.64 -9.20 -13.75
C LYS A 2 14.86 -9.00 -12.85
N THR A 3 15.57 -7.88 -12.97
CA THR A 3 16.72 -7.53 -12.12
C THR A 3 16.31 -7.27 -10.66
N LEU A 4 15.22 -6.51 -10.46
CA LEU A 4 14.75 -6.11 -9.13
C LEU A 4 14.27 -7.30 -8.27
N VAL A 5 13.76 -8.35 -8.90
CA VAL A 5 13.31 -9.58 -8.22
C VAL A 5 14.33 -10.72 -8.30
N SER A 6 15.56 -10.46 -8.74
CA SER A 6 16.60 -11.51 -8.77
C SER A 6 17.21 -11.72 -7.40
N ASP A 7 17.49 -13.00 -7.05
CA ASP A 7 18.13 -13.36 -5.78
C ASP A 7 19.44 -12.60 -5.53
N SER A 8 20.24 -12.38 -6.58
CA SER A 8 21.50 -11.65 -6.47
C SER A 8 21.30 -10.18 -6.09
N TYR A 9 20.28 -9.52 -6.68
CA TYR A 9 19.93 -8.15 -6.33
C TYR A 9 19.36 -8.07 -4.92
N LEU A 10 18.41 -8.95 -4.58
CA LEU A 10 17.80 -8.98 -3.25
C LEU A 10 18.83 -9.27 -2.14
N LYS A 11 19.71 -10.24 -2.33
CA LYS A 11 20.81 -10.50 -1.38
C LYS A 11 21.74 -9.30 -1.21
N LYS A 12 22.03 -8.56 -2.30
CA LYS A 12 22.83 -7.34 -2.21
C LYS A 12 22.09 -6.23 -1.46
N ARG A 13 20.77 -6.07 -1.67
CA ARG A 13 19.93 -5.09 -0.96
C ARG A 13 19.82 -5.40 0.55
N MET A 14 19.89 -6.66 0.92
CA MET A 14 19.78 -7.17 2.29
C MET A 14 21.15 -7.41 2.94
N SER A 15 22.26 -7.00 2.31
CA SER A 15 23.62 -7.32 2.80
C SER A 15 23.99 -6.67 4.13
N ASP A 16 23.30 -5.60 4.49
CA ASP A 16 23.43 -4.85 5.75
C ASP A 16 22.34 -5.18 6.77
N TYR A 17 21.46 -6.12 6.44
CA TYR A 17 20.39 -6.55 7.34
C TYR A 17 20.93 -7.33 8.54
N ASP A 18 20.60 -6.86 9.74
CA ASP A 18 20.85 -7.54 11.01
C ASP A 18 19.50 -7.88 11.67
N PRO A 19 19.16 -9.17 11.88
CA PRO A 19 17.89 -9.57 12.47
C PRO A 19 17.75 -9.22 13.95
N SER A 20 18.83 -8.80 14.61
CA SER A 20 18.84 -8.47 16.05
C SER A 20 18.79 -6.99 16.34
N LYS A 21 18.96 -6.13 15.32
CA LYS A 21 19.09 -4.68 15.49
C LYS A 21 18.47 -3.90 14.35
N ALA A 22 17.82 -2.79 14.70
CA ALA A 22 17.35 -1.82 13.71
C ALA A 22 18.51 -1.18 12.93
N GLY A 23 18.40 -1.14 11.60
CA GLY A 23 19.26 -0.30 10.76
C GLY A 23 18.85 1.16 10.84
N ASN A 24 19.72 2.07 10.37
CA ASN A 24 19.37 3.47 10.23
C ASN A 24 18.87 3.70 8.80
N SER A 25 17.62 4.12 8.64
CA SER A 25 17.01 4.33 7.32
C SER A 25 17.71 5.41 6.49
N LYS A 26 18.47 6.33 7.09
CA LYS A 26 19.28 7.33 6.36
C LYS A 26 20.45 6.72 5.60
N ASP A 27 20.91 5.52 6.02
CA ASP A 27 22.00 4.80 5.36
C ASP A 27 21.50 4.02 4.14
N VAL A 28 20.18 3.76 4.08
CA VAL A 28 19.49 3.14 2.93
C VAL A 28 19.15 4.24 1.93
N LYS A 29 19.80 4.24 0.77
CA LYS A 29 19.61 5.30 -0.23
C LYS A 29 18.34 5.10 -1.05
N GLU A 30 17.56 6.17 -1.17
CA GLU A 30 16.40 6.52 -2.01
C GLU A 30 14.99 6.16 -1.51
N GLY A 31 14.15 7.19 -1.38
CA GLY A 31 12.72 7.31 -1.21
C GLY A 31 12.24 7.84 0.16
N TYR A 32 11.47 8.91 0.24
CA TYR A 32 10.80 9.41 1.45
C TYR A 32 9.35 9.76 1.15
N ILE A 33 8.38 9.36 2.01
CA ILE A 33 6.96 9.63 1.75
C ILE A 33 6.13 9.79 3.05
N GLN A 34 5.24 10.80 3.09
CA GLN A 34 4.09 10.88 3.99
C GLN A 34 2.87 11.34 3.19
N GLU A 35 1.78 10.57 3.17
CA GLU A 35 0.59 10.82 2.34
C GLU A 35 -0.71 10.94 3.15
N GLY A 36 -1.70 11.67 2.62
CA GLY A 36 -3.10 11.68 3.05
C GLY A 36 -3.94 10.63 2.31
N GLU A 37 -5.03 10.15 2.94
CA GLU A 37 -5.76 8.93 2.54
C GLU A 37 -6.99 9.21 1.66
N GLU A 38 -6.81 9.76 0.45
CA GLU A 38 -7.93 10.20 -0.41
C GLU A 38 -8.01 9.39 -1.72
N THR A 39 -8.08 8.07 -1.58
CA THR A 39 -8.10 7.11 -2.68
C THR A 39 -9.31 6.20 -2.53
N THR A 40 -9.82 5.66 -3.63
CA THR A 40 -10.89 4.64 -3.64
C THR A 40 -10.37 3.36 -4.27
N HIS A 41 -10.80 2.23 -3.71
CA HIS A 41 -10.49 0.91 -4.27
C HIS A 41 -11.78 0.10 -4.45
N PHE A 42 -11.81 -0.76 -5.48
CA PHE A 42 -12.84 -1.79 -5.63
C PHE A 42 -12.31 -3.00 -6.40
N ASP A 43 -12.82 -4.16 -6.02
CA ASP A 43 -12.55 -5.44 -6.65
C ASP A 43 -13.83 -6.06 -7.22
N VAL A 44 -13.72 -6.74 -8.36
CA VAL A 44 -14.81 -7.50 -8.98
C VAL A 44 -14.29 -8.86 -9.41
N LEU A 45 -15.04 -9.91 -9.13
CA LEU A 45 -14.84 -11.26 -9.65
C LEU A 45 -16.18 -11.75 -10.21
N ASP A 46 -16.24 -12.07 -11.49
CA ASP A 46 -17.44 -12.55 -12.13
C ASP A 46 -17.56 -14.10 -12.11
N LYS A 47 -18.73 -14.61 -12.48
CA LYS A 47 -19.00 -16.06 -12.54
C LYS A 47 -18.13 -16.83 -13.55
N ASP A 48 -17.55 -16.15 -14.50
CA ASP A 48 -16.70 -16.75 -15.55
C ASP A 48 -15.22 -16.74 -15.13
N GLY A 49 -14.91 -16.18 -13.94
CA GLY A 49 -13.55 -16.09 -13.38
C GLY A 49 -12.75 -14.89 -13.89
N ASN A 50 -13.41 -13.90 -14.52
CA ASN A 50 -12.73 -12.65 -14.83
C ASN A 50 -12.60 -11.81 -13.56
N ALA A 51 -11.41 -11.30 -13.29
CA ALA A 51 -11.12 -10.50 -12.11
C ALA A 51 -10.65 -9.10 -12.50
N VAL A 52 -11.12 -8.10 -11.75
CA VAL A 52 -10.72 -6.71 -11.88
C VAL A 52 -10.40 -6.17 -10.49
N SER A 53 -9.26 -5.49 -10.37
CA SER A 53 -8.83 -4.78 -9.15
C SER A 53 -8.46 -3.36 -9.55
N VAL A 54 -9.13 -2.37 -8.98
CA VAL A 54 -8.97 -0.97 -9.38
C VAL A 54 -8.76 -0.09 -8.15
N THR A 55 -7.66 0.63 -8.15
CA THR A 55 -7.42 1.75 -7.24
C THR A 55 -7.42 3.03 -8.06
N THR A 56 -8.19 4.03 -7.65
CA THR A 56 -8.34 5.31 -8.35
C THR A 56 -8.32 6.48 -7.36
N THR A 57 -7.79 7.61 -7.78
CA THR A 57 -7.62 8.77 -6.90
C THR A 57 -7.63 10.08 -7.71
N LEU A 58 -7.85 11.17 -7.01
CA LEU A 58 -7.56 12.52 -7.48
C LEU A 58 -6.24 13.04 -6.90
N ASN A 59 -5.50 12.18 -6.19
CA ASN A 59 -4.36 12.43 -5.32
C ASN A 59 -4.78 13.11 -4.01
N GLY A 60 -5.10 14.39 -3.96
CA GLY A 60 -5.74 15.01 -2.80
C GLY A 60 -7.26 14.80 -2.78
N ALA A 61 -7.92 14.94 -1.62
CA ALA A 61 -9.36 14.74 -1.39
C ALA A 61 -10.26 15.41 -2.44
N PHE A 62 -9.87 16.62 -2.85
CA PHE A 62 -10.56 17.41 -3.88
C PHE A 62 -9.64 17.71 -5.07
N GLY A 63 -8.61 16.91 -5.27
CA GLY A 63 -7.57 17.13 -6.27
C GLY A 63 -6.96 18.53 -6.14
N CYS A 64 -6.92 19.30 -7.24
CA CYS A 64 -6.45 20.68 -7.19
C CYS A 64 -7.56 21.70 -6.78
N GLY A 65 -8.74 21.24 -6.36
CA GLY A 65 -9.85 22.07 -5.93
C GLY A 65 -10.60 22.80 -7.07
N ILE A 66 -10.33 22.45 -8.34
CA ILE A 66 -10.95 23.06 -9.51
C ILE A 66 -12.06 22.17 -10.05
N VAL A 67 -13.28 22.69 -10.10
CA VAL A 67 -14.42 22.06 -10.77
C VAL A 67 -14.44 22.46 -12.24
N VAL A 68 -14.54 21.49 -13.14
CA VAL A 68 -14.70 21.77 -14.59
C VAL A 68 -16.10 22.27 -14.87
N ALA A 69 -16.21 23.53 -15.29
CA ALA A 69 -17.48 24.16 -15.60
C ALA A 69 -18.21 23.40 -16.74
N GLY A 70 -19.50 23.10 -16.52
CA GLY A 70 -20.34 22.39 -17.49
C GLY A 70 -20.18 20.86 -17.50
N ALA A 71 -19.13 20.32 -16.89
CA ALA A 71 -18.92 18.87 -16.77
C ALA A 71 -19.15 18.34 -15.33
N GLY A 72 -18.96 19.19 -14.31
CA GLY A 72 -19.31 18.88 -12.93
C GLY A 72 -18.35 17.95 -12.18
N PHE A 73 -17.14 17.72 -12.69
CA PHE A 73 -16.12 16.93 -12.01
C PHE A 73 -14.92 17.77 -11.54
N LEU A 74 -14.19 17.26 -10.55
CA LEU A 74 -12.97 17.87 -10.04
C LEU A 74 -11.75 17.43 -10.88
N LEU A 75 -10.81 18.36 -11.06
CA LEU A 75 -9.48 18.00 -11.61
C LEU A 75 -8.59 17.42 -10.52
N ASN A 76 -7.82 16.39 -10.88
CA ASN A 76 -6.82 15.83 -9.99
C ASN A 76 -5.60 16.77 -9.80
N ASN A 77 -4.74 16.44 -8.84
CA ASN A 77 -3.42 17.06 -8.64
C ASN A 77 -2.29 16.02 -8.68
N GLU A 78 -2.46 14.97 -9.50
CA GLU A 78 -1.52 13.83 -9.65
C GLU A 78 -0.11 14.23 -10.11
N MET A 79 0.08 15.44 -10.64
CA MET A 79 1.42 15.93 -10.98
C MET A 79 2.35 15.98 -9.77
N ASP A 80 1.80 16.01 -8.55
CA ASP A 80 2.55 15.98 -7.30
C ASP A 80 3.14 14.60 -6.98
N ASP A 81 2.69 13.54 -7.66
CA ASP A 81 3.30 12.20 -7.59
C ASP A 81 4.66 12.13 -8.31
N PHE A 82 4.95 13.07 -9.19
CA PHE A 82 6.31 13.26 -9.68
C PHE A 82 7.21 13.89 -8.61
N SER A 83 8.50 13.66 -8.75
CA SER A 83 9.51 14.50 -8.08
C SER A 83 9.54 15.87 -8.78
N VAL A 84 8.63 16.76 -8.39
CA VAL A 84 8.54 18.14 -8.94
C VAL A 84 9.87 18.86 -8.74
N LYS A 85 10.49 18.64 -7.59
CA LYS A 85 11.85 19.05 -7.28
C LYS A 85 12.58 17.88 -6.59
N PRO A 86 13.51 17.20 -7.27
CA PRO A 86 14.24 16.07 -6.68
C PRO A 86 14.86 16.40 -5.32
N GLY A 87 14.71 15.50 -4.36
CA GLY A 87 15.17 15.65 -2.99
C GLY A 87 14.30 16.53 -2.09
N VAL A 88 13.18 17.06 -2.59
CA VAL A 88 12.21 17.86 -1.81
C VAL A 88 10.91 17.06 -1.64
N PRO A 89 10.33 17.03 -0.42
CA PRO A 89 9.05 16.39 -0.19
C PRO A 89 7.91 17.00 -1.02
N ASN A 90 6.99 16.15 -1.52
CA ASN A 90 5.72 16.58 -2.07
C ASN A 90 4.72 16.94 -0.95
N MET A 91 3.44 17.21 -1.28
CA MET A 91 2.41 17.55 -0.29
C MET A 91 2.18 16.46 0.78
N PHE A 92 2.55 15.22 0.48
CA PHE A 92 2.43 14.07 1.40
C PHE A 92 3.75 13.73 2.12
N GLY A 93 4.77 14.56 1.94
CA GLY A 93 6.10 14.32 2.49
C GLY A 93 6.96 13.33 1.69
N ALA A 94 6.50 12.92 0.51
CA ALA A 94 7.25 12.03 -0.38
C ALA A 94 8.47 12.74 -0.96
N VAL A 95 9.66 12.16 -0.77
CA VAL A 95 10.90 12.64 -1.38
C VAL A 95 11.27 11.76 -2.56
N GLY A 96 10.95 12.22 -3.77
CA GLY A 96 11.40 11.56 -4.99
C GLY A 96 12.76 12.09 -5.48
N GLN A 97 13.40 11.33 -6.35
CA GLN A 97 14.70 11.65 -6.97
C GLN A 97 14.55 11.88 -8.49
N GLU A 98 15.65 12.13 -9.19
CA GLU A 98 15.70 12.35 -10.64
C GLU A 98 14.98 11.27 -11.45
N ALA A 99 15.01 10.01 -10.98
CA ALA A 99 14.34 8.91 -11.66
C ALA A 99 12.81 9.12 -11.81
N ASN A 100 12.18 9.90 -10.93
CA ASN A 100 10.77 10.27 -10.98
C ASN A 100 10.55 11.76 -11.32
N ALA A 101 11.56 12.50 -11.77
CA ALA A 101 11.41 13.89 -12.17
C ALA A 101 10.47 14.04 -13.37
N ILE A 102 9.78 15.17 -13.44
CA ILE A 102 8.85 15.50 -14.53
C ILE A 102 9.60 15.55 -15.87
N ALA A 103 9.07 14.86 -16.88
CA ALA A 103 9.54 14.93 -18.25
C ALA A 103 8.38 14.73 -19.24
N PRO A 104 8.45 15.28 -20.46
CA PRO A 104 7.41 15.07 -21.47
C PRO A 104 7.18 13.60 -21.78
N GLY A 105 5.93 13.16 -21.81
CA GLY A 105 5.54 11.77 -22.12
C GLY A 105 5.86 10.75 -21.03
N LYS A 106 6.38 11.16 -19.88
CA LYS A 106 6.70 10.31 -18.76
C LYS A 106 5.47 10.09 -17.86
N ARG A 107 5.36 8.88 -17.30
CA ARG A 107 4.40 8.57 -16.23
C ARG A 107 5.09 8.72 -14.88
N MET A 108 4.36 9.24 -13.89
CA MET A 108 4.81 9.30 -12.51
C MET A 108 4.85 7.91 -11.85
N LEU A 109 5.56 7.82 -10.74
CA LEU A 109 5.39 6.74 -9.78
C LEU A 109 3.95 6.75 -9.25
N SER A 110 3.40 5.60 -8.96
CA SER A 110 2.15 5.47 -8.22
C SER A 110 2.35 4.50 -7.05
N SER A 111 1.84 4.86 -5.88
CA SER A 111 1.76 3.97 -4.72
C SER A 111 0.55 3.03 -4.80
N MET A 112 -0.43 3.32 -5.65
CA MET A 112 -1.59 2.44 -5.86
C MET A 112 -1.13 1.06 -6.33
N THR A 113 -1.59 0.02 -5.60
CA THR A 113 -1.12 -1.37 -5.77
C THR A 113 -2.31 -2.33 -5.84
N PRO A 114 -3.27 -2.13 -6.77
CA PRO A 114 -4.29 -3.14 -6.99
C PRO A 114 -3.61 -4.44 -7.44
N ALA A 115 -3.99 -5.56 -6.84
CA ALA A 115 -3.29 -6.82 -7.05
C ALA A 115 -4.23 -8.00 -7.28
N ILE A 116 -3.85 -8.89 -8.19
CA ILE A 116 -4.51 -10.17 -8.42
C ILE A 116 -3.47 -11.27 -8.27
N VAL A 117 -3.66 -12.14 -7.28
CA VAL A 117 -2.83 -13.31 -7.06
C VAL A 117 -3.47 -14.49 -7.78
N LEU A 118 -2.68 -15.19 -8.61
CA LEU A 118 -3.14 -16.36 -9.33
C LEU A 118 -2.69 -17.65 -8.63
N ASN A 119 -3.58 -18.63 -8.56
CA ASN A 119 -3.26 -20.01 -8.22
C ASN A 119 -3.69 -20.92 -9.36
N ASN A 120 -2.75 -21.72 -9.91
CA ASN A 120 -2.99 -22.55 -11.10
C ASN A 120 -3.62 -21.78 -12.27
N ASN A 121 -3.12 -20.58 -12.55
CA ASN A 121 -3.58 -19.66 -13.61
C ASN A 121 -5.04 -19.17 -13.46
N LYS A 122 -5.62 -19.27 -12.26
CA LYS A 122 -6.94 -18.71 -11.94
C LYS A 122 -6.81 -17.63 -10.89
N PRO A 123 -7.63 -16.57 -10.92
CA PRO A 123 -7.69 -15.60 -9.83
C PRO A 123 -7.98 -16.32 -8.52
N TRP A 124 -7.13 -16.09 -7.53
CA TRP A 124 -7.25 -16.65 -6.19
C TRP A 124 -7.53 -15.58 -5.15
N ILE A 125 -6.75 -14.49 -5.18
CA ILE A 125 -6.96 -13.34 -4.30
C ILE A 125 -6.98 -12.10 -5.19
N VAL A 126 -8.01 -11.28 -5.06
CA VAL A 126 -8.12 -9.95 -5.64
C VAL A 126 -8.13 -8.97 -4.47
N VAL A 127 -7.23 -7.99 -4.47
CA VAL A 127 -6.99 -7.20 -3.26
C VAL A 127 -6.46 -5.82 -3.59
N GLY A 128 -6.88 -4.84 -2.82
CA GLY A 128 -6.31 -3.52 -2.81
C GLY A 128 -6.82 -2.68 -1.64
N THR A 129 -6.47 -1.41 -1.64
CA THR A 129 -6.78 -0.49 -0.55
C THR A 129 -6.56 0.96 -0.99
N PRO A 130 -7.30 1.94 -0.50
CA PRO A 130 -6.82 3.31 -0.38
C PRO A 130 -5.78 3.43 0.74
N GLY A 131 -5.08 4.58 0.84
CA GLY A 131 -4.20 4.86 1.98
C GLY A 131 -2.84 5.47 1.64
N GLY A 132 -2.69 6.07 0.47
CA GLY A 132 -1.45 6.74 0.07
C GLY A 132 -0.24 5.80 0.10
N THR A 133 0.82 6.14 0.81
CA THR A 133 2.02 5.29 0.96
C THR A 133 1.79 4.02 1.74
N THR A 134 0.72 3.93 2.51
CA THR A 134 0.39 2.69 3.23
C THR A 134 -0.20 1.63 2.31
N ILE A 135 -0.60 1.97 1.07
CA ILE A 135 -1.20 1.05 0.11
C ILE A 135 -0.31 -0.17 -0.16
N PRO A 136 0.96 -0.04 -0.58
CA PRO A 136 1.79 -1.20 -0.88
C PRO A 136 1.99 -2.12 0.32
N THR A 137 2.20 -1.54 1.51
CA THR A 137 2.41 -2.33 2.73
C THR A 137 1.14 -3.03 3.18
N SER A 138 -0.02 -2.38 3.10
CA SER A 138 -1.30 -2.98 3.47
C SER A 138 -1.69 -4.13 2.54
N VAL A 139 -1.53 -3.96 1.22
CA VAL A 139 -1.75 -5.04 0.24
C VAL A 139 -0.78 -6.20 0.48
N TYR A 140 0.51 -5.89 0.65
CA TYR A 140 1.54 -6.90 0.89
C TYR A 140 1.26 -7.71 2.16
N THR A 141 1.03 -7.05 3.29
CA THR A 141 0.76 -7.75 4.57
C THR A 141 -0.50 -8.58 4.49
N THR A 142 -1.58 -8.09 3.88
CA THR A 142 -2.82 -8.86 3.70
C THR A 142 -2.60 -10.13 2.86
N ILE A 143 -1.80 -10.06 1.78
CA ILE A 143 -1.44 -11.23 0.97
C ILE A 143 -0.61 -12.22 1.80
N VAL A 144 0.39 -11.75 2.54
CA VAL A 144 1.25 -12.59 3.41
C VAL A 144 0.42 -13.24 4.52
N ASP A 145 -0.49 -12.49 5.16
CA ASP A 145 -1.39 -13.01 6.19
C ASP A 145 -2.24 -14.18 5.67
N ILE A 146 -2.77 -14.07 4.46
CA ILE A 146 -3.56 -15.15 3.84
C ILE A 146 -2.62 -16.31 3.41
N ILE A 147 -1.52 -16.02 2.72
CA ILE A 147 -0.69 -17.05 2.09
C ILE A 147 0.22 -17.76 3.09
N ASP A 148 0.94 -17.02 3.94
CA ASP A 148 1.96 -17.58 4.82
C ASP A 148 1.38 -17.92 6.20
N PHE A 149 0.59 -17.01 6.79
CA PHE A 149 0.00 -17.21 8.12
C PHE A 149 -1.34 -17.95 8.09
N LYS A 150 -1.91 -18.24 6.89
CA LYS A 150 -3.15 -18.99 6.70
C LYS A 150 -4.36 -18.37 7.38
N LEU A 151 -4.36 -17.05 7.52
CA LEU A 151 -5.53 -16.34 8.02
C LEU A 151 -6.65 -16.39 6.99
N THR A 152 -7.89 -16.36 7.45
CA THR A 152 -9.03 -16.16 6.56
C THR A 152 -9.00 -14.72 6.00
N PRO A 153 -9.63 -14.45 4.84
CA PRO A 153 -9.72 -13.09 4.30
C PRO A 153 -10.22 -12.07 5.33
N GLU A 154 -11.26 -12.42 6.11
CA GLU A 154 -11.79 -11.55 7.16
C GLU A 154 -10.76 -11.28 8.28
N GLN A 155 -10.02 -12.30 8.70
CA GLN A 155 -8.97 -12.14 9.70
C GLN A 155 -7.85 -11.24 9.17
N ALA A 156 -7.36 -11.47 7.94
CA ALA A 156 -6.27 -10.71 7.34
C ALA A 156 -6.64 -9.23 7.12
N VAL A 157 -7.85 -8.95 6.63
CA VAL A 157 -8.35 -7.58 6.44
C VAL A 157 -8.43 -6.84 7.77
N ASN A 158 -8.98 -7.49 8.82
CA ASN A 158 -9.21 -6.86 10.12
C ASN A 158 -8.01 -6.98 11.09
N TYR A 159 -6.91 -7.64 10.69
CA TYR A 159 -5.71 -7.72 11.53
C TYR A 159 -5.11 -6.33 11.75
N PRO A 160 -4.59 -6.04 12.96
CA PRO A 160 -3.93 -4.76 13.20
C PRO A 160 -2.74 -4.56 12.27
N LYS A 161 -2.71 -3.44 11.58
CA LYS A 161 -1.71 -3.17 10.55
C LYS A 161 -0.53 -2.36 11.08
N PHE A 162 0.59 -2.47 10.38
CA PHE A 162 1.77 -1.65 10.57
C PHE A 162 2.27 -1.13 9.22
N HIS A 163 3.07 -0.06 9.26
CA HIS A 163 3.64 0.55 8.08
C HIS A 163 5.02 1.14 8.37
N GLN A 164 5.94 0.96 7.44
CA GLN A 164 7.25 1.61 7.44
C GLN A 164 7.60 1.95 5.98
N GLN A 165 8.01 3.19 5.75
CA GLN A 165 8.20 3.72 4.39
C GLN A 165 9.59 4.28 4.14
N TRP A 166 10.61 3.83 4.87
CA TRP A 166 11.99 4.31 4.85
C TRP A 166 12.18 5.62 5.63
N LEU A 167 11.63 6.74 5.21
CA LEU A 167 11.63 8.01 5.97
C LEU A 167 10.20 8.55 6.12
N PRO A 168 9.85 9.09 7.29
CA PRO A 168 10.65 9.12 8.51
C PRO A 168 11.01 7.70 8.99
N ASP A 169 12.13 7.58 9.71
CA ASP A 169 12.62 6.30 10.24
C ASP A 169 11.80 5.86 11.46
N VAL A 170 10.57 5.49 11.20
CA VAL A 170 9.54 5.15 12.19
C VAL A 170 8.69 4.00 11.66
N ILE A 171 8.31 3.07 12.52
CA ILE A 171 7.24 2.11 12.25
C ILE A 171 5.94 2.66 12.82
N TYR A 172 4.98 2.92 11.95
CA TYR A 172 3.62 3.23 12.35
C TYR A 172 2.86 1.95 12.64
N VAL A 173 2.10 1.94 13.74
CA VAL A 173 1.25 0.80 14.13
C VAL A 173 -0.14 1.31 14.51
N GLU A 174 -1.16 0.49 14.28
CA GLU A 174 -2.50 0.80 14.76
C GLU A 174 -2.61 0.71 16.29
N GLU A 175 -3.59 1.41 16.88
CA GLU A 175 -3.78 1.50 18.33
C GLU A 175 -3.90 0.13 19.01
N ASN A 176 -4.52 -0.83 18.35
CA ASN A 176 -4.75 -2.19 18.82
C ASN A 176 -3.63 -3.17 18.43
N PHE A 177 -2.49 -2.69 17.93
CA PHE A 177 -1.35 -3.54 17.58
C PHE A 177 -0.77 -4.24 18.83
N ASN A 178 -0.23 -5.45 18.64
CA ASN A 178 0.24 -6.29 19.74
C ASN A 178 1.36 -5.60 20.57
N PRO A 179 1.10 -5.28 21.86
CA PRO A 179 2.06 -4.55 22.69
C PRO A 179 3.36 -5.32 22.96
N THR A 180 3.32 -6.66 22.95
CA THR A 180 4.53 -7.48 23.10
C THR A 180 5.45 -7.32 21.89
N VAL A 181 4.88 -7.27 20.68
CA VAL A 181 5.65 -7.03 19.46
C VAL A 181 6.23 -5.62 19.45
N ILE A 182 5.46 -4.61 19.89
CA ILE A 182 5.96 -3.23 20.04
C ILE A 182 7.20 -3.21 20.93
N THR A 183 7.10 -3.81 22.14
CA THR A 183 8.23 -3.85 23.09
C THR A 183 9.46 -4.57 22.50
N GLN A 184 9.25 -5.63 21.73
CA GLN A 184 10.36 -6.35 21.09
C GLN A 184 11.03 -5.50 19.99
N LEU A 185 10.24 -4.78 19.19
CA LEU A 185 10.77 -3.87 18.17
C LEU A 185 11.52 -2.69 18.79
N GLU A 186 11.00 -2.10 19.87
CA GLU A 186 11.68 -1.03 20.62
C GLU A 186 13.01 -1.51 21.23
N ALA A 187 13.06 -2.76 21.72
CA ALA A 187 14.29 -3.39 22.19
C ALA A 187 15.35 -3.61 21.10
N MET A 188 14.94 -3.56 19.83
CA MET A 188 15.81 -3.62 18.64
C MET A 188 16.15 -2.22 18.09
N ASP A 189 15.91 -1.16 18.87
CA ASP A 189 16.11 0.25 18.53
C ASP A 189 15.14 0.82 17.44
N TYR A 190 14.03 0.13 17.09
CA TYR A 190 13.01 0.70 16.23
C TYR A 190 12.19 1.77 16.97
N LYS A 191 11.90 2.86 16.28
CA LYS A 191 10.96 3.88 16.73
C LYS A 191 9.55 3.48 16.32
N ILE A 192 8.63 3.44 17.29
CA ILE A 192 7.24 3.08 17.06
C ILE A 192 6.35 4.29 17.31
N GLU A 193 5.45 4.58 16.39
CA GLU A 193 4.39 5.59 16.53
C GLU A 193 3.02 4.98 16.25
N LYS A 194 2.04 5.36 17.06
CA LYS A 194 0.66 4.92 16.87
C LYS A 194 -0.11 5.84 15.95
N ARG A 195 -0.99 5.26 15.13
CA ARG A 195 -1.99 5.99 14.34
C ARG A 195 -3.34 5.28 14.35
N SER A 196 -4.41 6.00 14.00
CA SER A 196 -5.78 5.52 14.12
C SER A 196 -6.12 4.37 13.17
N SER A 197 -5.67 4.46 11.92
CA SER A 197 -5.89 3.43 10.89
C SER A 197 -4.76 3.42 9.87
N ILE A 198 -4.54 2.27 9.25
CA ILE A 198 -3.57 2.06 8.18
C ILE A 198 -4.25 1.30 7.04
N GLY A 199 -4.55 2.02 5.95
CA GLY A 199 -5.30 1.50 4.82
C GLY A 199 -6.76 1.13 5.14
N ARG A 200 -7.51 0.73 4.12
CA ARG A 200 -8.85 0.12 4.18
C ARG A 200 -8.90 -0.94 3.09
N THR A 201 -8.56 -2.18 3.47
CA THR A 201 -8.27 -3.24 2.50
C THR A 201 -9.53 -4.00 2.12
N GLU A 202 -9.81 -4.11 0.84
CA GLU A 202 -10.84 -4.96 0.27
C GLU A 202 -10.20 -6.22 -0.31
N VAL A 203 -10.86 -7.36 -0.13
CA VAL A 203 -10.38 -8.66 -0.62
C VAL A 203 -11.52 -9.48 -1.18
N ILE A 204 -11.32 -10.06 -2.36
CA ILE A 204 -12.08 -11.21 -2.85
C ILE A 204 -11.14 -12.41 -2.91
N MET A 205 -11.53 -13.53 -2.32
CA MET A 205 -10.79 -14.78 -2.39
C MET A 205 -11.67 -15.90 -2.92
N ASP A 206 -11.20 -16.57 -3.98
CA ASP A 206 -11.81 -17.79 -4.50
C ASP A 206 -10.92 -18.99 -4.14
N ASN A 207 -11.41 -19.86 -3.24
CA ASN A 207 -10.72 -21.09 -2.85
C ASN A 207 -11.14 -22.31 -3.69
N GLY A 208 -11.90 -22.11 -4.77
CA GLY A 208 -12.42 -23.14 -5.67
C GLY A 208 -13.76 -23.76 -5.23
N ASN A 209 -14.14 -23.60 -3.97
CA ASN A 209 -15.43 -24.09 -3.42
C ASN A 209 -16.36 -22.94 -3.02
N MET A 210 -15.79 -21.82 -2.64
CA MET A 210 -16.51 -20.65 -2.15
C MET A 210 -15.72 -19.39 -2.49
N ILE A 211 -16.44 -18.37 -2.93
CA ILE A 211 -15.94 -17.00 -3.07
C ILE A 211 -16.28 -16.24 -1.78
N THR A 212 -15.26 -15.64 -1.18
CA THR A 212 -15.41 -14.80 0.00
C THR A 212 -15.00 -13.37 -0.36
N ALA A 213 -15.90 -12.41 -0.16
CA ALA A 213 -15.64 -11.00 -0.31
C ALA A 213 -15.67 -10.32 1.07
N VAL A 214 -14.66 -9.51 1.37
CA VAL A 214 -14.50 -8.82 2.65
C VAL A 214 -14.24 -7.35 2.41
N ALA A 215 -15.04 -6.50 3.06
CA ALA A 215 -14.81 -5.07 3.17
C ALA A 215 -14.19 -4.71 4.52
N ASP A 216 -13.31 -3.72 4.55
CA ASP A 216 -12.62 -3.29 5.75
C ASP A 216 -13.55 -2.53 6.72
N LYS A 217 -13.47 -2.86 8.01
CA LYS A 217 -14.25 -2.20 9.06
C LYS A 217 -13.70 -0.85 9.50
N ARG A 218 -12.54 -0.42 8.95
CA ARG A 218 -11.92 0.89 9.21
C ARG A 218 -12.64 2.03 8.50
N GLY A 219 -13.45 1.72 7.48
CA GLY A 219 -14.23 2.67 6.70
C GLY A 219 -15.70 2.29 6.61
N ASP A 220 -16.39 2.86 5.64
CA ASP A 220 -17.78 2.60 5.26
C ASP A 220 -17.89 1.65 4.04
N ASP A 221 -16.86 0.84 3.86
CA ASP A 221 -16.72 -0.07 2.74
C ASP A 221 -17.74 -1.21 2.80
N GLY A 222 -18.09 -1.79 1.66
CA GLY A 222 -19.10 -2.83 1.55
C GLY A 222 -18.69 -3.97 0.63
N ALA A 223 -19.11 -5.20 0.96
CA ALA A 223 -18.95 -6.36 0.11
C ALA A 223 -20.32 -6.95 -0.22
N SER A 224 -20.52 -7.37 -1.46
CA SER A 224 -21.79 -7.95 -1.94
C SER A 224 -21.53 -9.06 -2.95
N GLY A 225 -22.42 -10.03 -3.01
CA GLY A 225 -22.38 -11.13 -3.96
C GLY A 225 -23.79 -11.68 -4.25
N TYR A 226 -23.93 -12.41 -5.36
CA TYR A 226 -25.21 -13.04 -5.79
C TYR A 226 -24.94 -14.38 -6.50
#